data_9880681babd137d4a87208d1b5ae9308
#
_entry.id   9880681babd137d4a87208d1b5ae9308
#
_cell.length_a   1.000
_cell.length_b   1.000
_cell.length_c   1.000
_cell.angle_alpha   90.00
_cell.angle_beta   90.00
_cell.angle_gamma   90.00
#
_symmetry.space_group_name_H-M   'P 1'
#
loop_
_entity.id
_entity.type
_entity.pdbx_description
1 polymer ?
#
loop_
_entity_poly.entity_id
_entity_poly.type
_entity_poly.pdbx_seq_one_letter_code
_entity_poly.pdbx_strand_id
1 'polypeptide(L)'
;MKSIQISTSEVARVAAKNIIINGSDTITAVAKSAELQALKARLMRGEICKWCYKKVSTGEIRVCVGTLYNDIVKSMVVGGNTPKKYFGQFAYIEIFTDEKGGVSLQWRSFRESNFVGTIEN
;
A
#
# COMPACT_ATOMS: atom_id res chain seq x y z
N MET A 1 6.52 10.54 18.95
CA MET A 1 5.86 9.86 17.82
C MET A 1 4.87 10.81 17.18
N LYS A 2 4.98 11.00 15.88
CA LYS A 2 4.02 11.86 15.16
C LYS A 2 2.69 11.13 15.04
N SER A 3 1.61 11.78 15.42
CA SER A 3 0.28 11.22 15.23
C SER A 3 -0.07 11.16 13.75
N ILE A 4 -0.78 10.12 13.35
CA ILE A 4 -1.26 9.93 11.99
C ILE A 4 -2.78 10.06 12.03
N GLN A 5 -3.31 10.94 11.18
CA GLN A 5 -4.74 11.04 11.02
C GLN A 5 -5.24 9.97 10.05
N ILE A 6 -6.23 9.22 10.48
CA ILE A 6 -6.84 8.15 9.70
C ILE A 6 -8.28 8.54 9.42
N SER A 7 -8.67 8.47 8.15
CA SER A 7 -10.05 8.73 7.74
C SER A 7 -10.97 7.60 8.21
N THR A 8 -11.93 7.92 9.07
CA THR A 8 -12.91 6.95 9.57
C THR A 8 -13.76 6.38 8.43
N SER A 9 -14.13 7.21 7.45
CA SER A 9 -14.90 6.75 6.30
C SER A 9 -14.12 5.78 5.42
N GLU A 10 -12.82 6.01 5.23
CA GLU A 10 -11.96 5.09 4.48
C GLU A 10 -11.75 3.77 5.22
N VAL A 11 -11.58 3.81 6.54
CA VAL A 11 -11.49 2.60 7.35
C VAL A 11 -12.77 1.77 7.20
N ALA A 12 -13.92 2.41 7.31
CA ALA A 12 -15.22 1.73 7.17
C ALA A 12 -15.41 1.13 5.77
N ARG A 13 -15.03 1.87 4.72
CA ARG A 13 -15.14 1.41 3.33
C ARG A 13 -14.30 0.16 3.08
N VAL A 14 -13.05 0.19 3.47
CA VAL A 14 -12.13 -0.94 3.25
C VAL A 14 -12.50 -2.11 4.14
N ALA A 15 -12.92 -1.86 5.37
CA ALA A 15 -13.38 -2.93 6.27
C ALA A 15 -14.60 -3.64 5.70
N ALA A 16 -15.60 -2.90 5.19
CA ALA A 16 -16.78 -3.49 4.55
C ALA A 16 -16.38 -4.38 3.38
N LYS A 17 -15.44 -3.94 2.55
CA LYS A 17 -14.94 -4.71 1.42
C LYS A 17 -14.26 -6.01 1.87
N ASN A 18 -13.47 -5.97 2.95
CA ASN A 18 -12.83 -7.15 3.51
C ASN A 18 -13.86 -8.16 4.04
N ILE A 19 -14.93 -7.68 4.66
CA ILE A 19 -16.01 -8.56 5.14
C ILE A 19 -16.70 -9.25 3.96
N ILE A 20 -17.03 -8.50 2.92
CA ILE A 20 -17.78 -9.02 1.77
C ILE A 20 -16.92 -9.94 0.91
N ILE A 21 -15.70 -9.54 0.58
CA ILE A 21 -14.84 -10.27 -0.36
C ILE A 21 -14.11 -11.42 0.31
N ASN A 22 -13.56 -11.18 1.51
CA ASN A 22 -12.68 -12.13 2.18
C ASN A 22 -13.35 -12.92 3.30
N GLY A 23 -14.62 -12.61 3.63
CA GLY A 23 -15.32 -13.25 4.73
C GLY A 23 -14.73 -12.96 6.10
N SER A 24 -14.00 -11.86 6.24
CA SER A 24 -13.36 -11.48 7.49
C SER A 24 -14.40 -11.13 8.55
N ASP A 25 -14.12 -11.43 9.83
CA ASP A 25 -14.94 -10.92 10.91
C ASP A 25 -14.75 -9.40 11.05
N THR A 26 -15.70 -8.73 11.70
CA THR A 26 -15.75 -7.27 11.78
C THR A 26 -14.51 -6.69 12.48
N ILE A 27 -14.07 -7.29 13.57
CA ILE A 27 -12.91 -6.78 14.33
C ILE A 27 -11.64 -6.87 13.49
N THR A 28 -11.39 -8.02 12.88
CA THR A 28 -10.23 -8.22 12.01
C THR A 28 -10.26 -7.27 10.81
N ALA A 29 -11.42 -7.10 10.18
CA ALA A 29 -11.57 -6.24 9.02
C ALA A 29 -11.29 -4.76 9.37
N VAL A 30 -11.80 -4.27 10.50
CA VAL A 30 -11.57 -2.91 10.95
C VAL A 30 -10.11 -2.69 11.31
N ALA A 31 -9.50 -3.62 12.05
CA ALA A 31 -8.08 -3.52 12.42
C ALA A 31 -7.18 -3.49 11.19
N LYS A 32 -7.41 -4.36 10.23
CA LYS A 32 -6.64 -4.42 8.98
C LYS A 32 -6.81 -3.15 8.16
N SER A 33 -8.03 -2.63 8.08
CA SER A 33 -8.33 -1.39 7.36
C SER A 33 -7.64 -0.19 8.02
N ALA A 34 -7.65 -0.10 9.34
CA ALA A 34 -6.97 0.97 10.08
C ALA A 34 -5.46 0.93 9.83
N GLU A 35 -4.87 -0.27 9.82
CA GLU A 35 -3.44 -0.46 9.54
C GLU A 35 -3.10 -0.03 8.11
N LEU A 36 -3.94 -0.35 7.13
CA LEU A 36 -3.75 0.10 5.76
C LEU A 36 -3.81 1.63 5.65
N GLN A 37 -4.76 2.27 6.30
CA GLN A 37 -4.85 3.73 6.26
C GLN A 37 -3.65 4.39 6.91
N ALA A 38 -3.12 3.83 7.99
CA ALA A 38 -1.89 4.30 8.62
C ALA A 38 -0.69 4.16 7.66
N LEU A 39 -0.58 3.04 6.95
CA LEU A 39 0.45 2.84 5.94
C LEU A 39 0.36 3.91 4.83
N LYS A 40 -0.84 4.14 4.30
CA LYS A 40 -1.05 5.16 3.26
C LYS A 40 -0.61 6.54 3.74
N ALA A 41 -0.96 6.90 4.98
CA ALA A 41 -0.58 8.19 5.54
C ALA A 41 0.94 8.35 5.65
N ARG A 42 1.65 7.29 6.06
CA ARG A 42 3.11 7.29 6.13
C ARG A 42 3.74 7.44 4.74
N LEU A 43 3.24 6.71 3.75
CA LEU A 43 3.74 6.81 2.37
C LEU A 43 3.51 8.22 1.81
N MET A 44 2.34 8.80 2.07
CA MET A 44 2.02 10.15 1.63
C MET A 44 2.89 11.23 2.30
N ARG A 45 3.44 10.95 3.49
CA ARG A 45 4.41 11.83 4.14
C ARG A 45 5.83 11.67 3.60
N GLY A 46 6.04 10.73 2.69
CA GLY A 46 7.34 10.48 2.08
C GLY A 46 8.20 9.46 2.80
N GLU A 47 7.63 8.68 3.70
CA GLU A 47 8.38 7.60 4.36
C GLU A 47 8.55 6.42 3.43
N ILE A 48 9.61 5.66 3.65
CA ILE A 48 9.83 4.38 3.01
C ILE A 48 9.28 3.32 3.95
N CYS A 49 8.31 2.54 3.47
CA CYS A 49 7.61 1.54 4.29
C CYS A 49 7.75 0.16 3.68
N LYS A 50 7.58 -0.84 4.52
CA LYS A 50 7.59 -2.25 4.13
C LYS A 50 6.28 -2.89 4.58
N TRP A 51 5.64 -3.60 3.67
CA TRP A 51 4.36 -4.26 3.95
C TRP A 51 4.20 -5.48 3.07
N CYS A 52 3.14 -6.24 3.30
CA CYS A 52 2.80 -7.38 2.46
C CYS A 52 1.34 -7.37 2.05
N TYR A 53 1.09 -7.96 0.89
CA TYR A 53 -0.24 -8.13 0.34
C TYR A 53 -0.31 -9.45 -0.43
N LYS A 54 -1.54 -9.91 -0.68
CA LYS A 54 -1.77 -11.13 -1.43
C LYS A 54 -1.85 -10.84 -2.92
N LYS A 55 -1.08 -11.56 -3.73
CA LYS A 55 -1.16 -11.44 -5.19
C LYS A 55 -2.48 -11.97 -5.70
N VAL A 56 -3.13 -11.24 -6.60
CA VAL A 56 -4.40 -11.65 -7.21
C VAL A 56 -4.22 -12.92 -8.04
N SER A 57 -3.13 -13.02 -8.80
CA SER A 57 -2.91 -14.10 -9.75
C SER A 57 -2.63 -15.45 -9.10
N THR A 58 -1.93 -15.47 -7.98
CA THR A 58 -1.44 -16.72 -7.35
C THR A 58 -1.95 -16.95 -5.94
N GLY A 59 -2.44 -15.91 -5.27
CA GLY A 59 -2.80 -15.98 -3.85
C GLY A 59 -1.60 -15.97 -2.91
N GLU A 60 -0.39 -15.86 -3.44
CA GLU A 60 0.83 -15.81 -2.62
C GLU A 60 0.99 -14.47 -1.92
N ILE A 61 1.58 -14.49 -0.73
CA ILE A 61 1.93 -13.28 0.01
C ILE A 61 3.19 -12.68 -0.61
N ARG A 62 3.11 -11.41 -0.99
CA ARG A 62 4.25 -10.67 -1.49
C ARG A 62 4.66 -9.62 -0.48
N VAL A 63 5.96 -9.55 -0.19
CA VAL A 63 6.56 -8.50 0.63
C VAL A 63 7.12 -7.43 -0.29
N CYS A 64 6.81 -6.17 -0.03
CA CYS A 64 7.30 -5.06 -0.84
C CYS A 64 7.81 -3.92 0.04
N VAL A 65 8.71 -3.11 -0.55
CA VAL A 65 9.22 -1.87 0.01
C VAL A 65 8.84 -0.76 -0.95
N GLY A 66 8.26 0.30 -0.45
CA GLY A 66 7.80 1.37 -1.32
C GLY A 66 7.71 2.72 -0.65
N THR A 67 7.43 3.73 -1.46
CA THR A 67 7.32 5.11 -1.01
C THR A 67 6.42 5.91 -1.94
N LEU A 68 5.97 7.06 -1.45
CA LEU A 68 5.38 8.14 -2.25
C LEU A 68 6.08 9.47 -1.96
N TYR A 69 7.39 9.41 -1.70
CA TYR A 69 8.18 10.61 -1.48
C TYR A 69 8.08 11.54 -2.69
N ASN A 70 7.77 12.80 -2.45
CA ASN A 70 7.33 13.74 -3.47
C ASN A 70 8.33 13.90 -4.63
N ASP A 71 9.62 14.01 -4.32
CA ASP A 71 10.66 14.17 -5.35
C ASP A 71 10.80 12.91 -6.21
N ILE A 72 10.65 11.74 -5.61
CA ILE A 72 10.67 10.47 -6.33
C ILE A 72 9.45 10.36 -7.24
N VAL A 73 8.26 10.70 -6.72
CA VAL A 73 7.03 10.70 -7.51
C VAL A 73 7.17 11.61 -8.73
N LYS A 74 7.67 12.83 -8.54
CA LYS A 74 7.88 13.77 -9.63
C LYS A 74 8.83 13.23 -10.69
N SER A 75 9.91 12.57 -10.29
CA SER A 75 10.87 11.99 -11.24
C SER A 75 10.25 10.84 -12.05
N MET A 76 9.30 10.11 -11.47
CA MET A 76 8.65 8.96 -12.09
C MET A 76 7.48 9.33 -13.01
N VAL A 77 7.01 10.57 -12.97
CA VAL A 77 5.92 11.03 -13.86
C VAL A 77 6.43 11.78 -15.09
N VAL A 78 7.73 11.95 -15.23
CA VAL A 78 8.33 12.55 -16.43
C VAL A 78 8.01 11.68 -17.62
N GLY A 79 7.37 12.25 -18.66
CA GLY A 79 6.92 11.53 -19.82
C GLY A 79 5.50 10.95 -19.74
N GLY A 80 4.74 11.30 -18.70
CA GLY A 80 3.34 10.92 -18.58
C GLY A 80 3.08 9.50 -18.10
N ASN A 81 4.07 8.84 -17.51
CA ASN A 81 3.96 7.45 -17.03
C ASN A 81 3.41 7.36 -15.62
N THR A 82 2.17 7.81 -15.42
CA THR A 82 1.47 7.60 -14.16
C THR A 82 0.54 6.39 -14.27
N PRO A 83 0.42 5.57 -13.21
CA PRO A 83 -0.53 4.46 -13.22
C PRO A 83 -1.96 5.00 -13.22
N LYS A 84 -2.85 4.28 -13.87
CA LYS A 84 -4.28 4.59 -13.80
C LYS A 84 -4.77 4.36 -12.37
N LYS A 85 -5.56 5.30 -11.87
CA LYS A 85 -6.19 5.15 -10.56
C LYS A 85 -7.47 4.36 -10.71
N TYR A 86 -7.50 3.17 -10.11
CA TYR A 86 -8.69 2.34 -10.06
C TYR A 86 -9.27 2.38 -8.65
N PHE A 87 -10.59 2.39 -8.56
CA PHE A 87 -11.27 2.34 -7.27
C PHE A 87 -10.90 1.06 -6.53
N GLY A 88 -10.54 1.18 -5.25
CA GLY A 88 -10.13 0.04 -4.43
C GLY A 88 -8.70 -0.44 -4.66
N GLN A 89 -7.92 0.27 -5.47
CA GLN A 89 -6.50 0.00 -5.66
C GLN A 89 -5.66 1.16 -5.15
N PHE A 90 -4.48 0.83 -4.63
CA PHE A 90 -3.53 1.83 -4.15
C PHE A 90 -2.23 1.71 -4.94
N ALA A 91 -1.82 2.83 -5.56
CA ALA A 91 -0.59 2.91 -6.34
C ALA A 91 0.56 3.48 -5.50
N TYR A 92 1.75 2.93 -5.69
CA TYR A 92 2.96 3.33 -4.98
C TYR A 92 4.17 3.07 -5.85
N ILE A 93 5.32 3.63 -5.46
CA ILE A 93 6.59 3.34 -6.13
C ILE A 93 7.32 2.26 -5.34
N GLU A 94 7.50 1.11 -5.95
CA GLU A 94 8.25 0.01 -5.33
C GLU A 94 9.74 0.20 -5.54
N ILE A 95 10.49 -0.05 -4.47
CA ILE A 95 11.95 0.05 -4.46
C ILE A 95 12.51 -1.36 -4.54
N PHE A 96 13.23 -1.64 -5.62
CA PHE A 96 13.90 -2.93 -5.84
C PHE A 96 15.39 -2.76 -5.63
N THR A 97 15.98 -3.68 -4.88
CA THR A 97 17.43 -3.77 -4.72
C THR A 97 17.93 -5.07 -5.34
N ASP A 98 18.95 -4.98 -6.19
CA ASP A 98 19.56 -6.19 -6.75
C ASP A 98 20.71 -6.70 -5.88
N GLU A 99 21.29 -7.84 -6.26
CA GLU A 99 22.39 -8.48 -5.51
C GLU A 99 23.67 -7.63 -5.48
N LYS A 100 23.81 -6.71 -6.41
CA LYS A 100 24.99 -5.83 -6.52
C LYS A 100 24.78 -4.48 -5.83
N GLY A 101 23.67 -4.31 -5.13
CA GLY A 101 23.32 -3.05 -4.47
C GLY A 101 22.72 -2.00 -5.39
N GLY A 102 22.42 -2.34 -6.65
CA GLY A 102 21.70 -1.45 -7.55
C GLY A 102 20.25 -1.27 -7.11
N VAL A 103 19.75 -0.05 -7.27
CA VAL A 103 18.37 0.29 -6.90
C VAL A 103 17.58 0.63 -8.14
N SER A 104 16.40 0.05 -8.28
CA SER A 104 15.45 0.41 -9.34
C SER A 104 14.10 0.75 -8.74
N LEU A 105 13.38 1.64 -9.42
CA LEU A 105 12.09 2.15 -8.98
C LEU A 105 11.04 1.82 -10.04
N GLN A 106 9.87 1.37 -9.61
CA GLN A 106 8.81 1.00 -10.52
C GLN A 106 7.45 1.30 -9.90
N TRP A 107 6.54 1.88 -10.69
CA TRP A 107 5.15 2.00 -10.27
C TRP A 107 4.50 0.63 -10.12
N ARG A 108 3.80 0.45 -9.02
CA ARG A 108 3.04 -0.76 -8.71
C ARG A 108 1.73 -0.38 -8.05
N SER A 109 0.79 -1.30 -8.03
CA SER A 109 -0.45 -1.12 -7.28
C SER A 109 -0.90 -2.45 -6.69
N PHE A 110 -1.69 -2.37 -5.63
CA PHE A 110 -2.31 -3.55 -5.05
C PHE A 110 -3.76 -3.22 -4.69
N ARG A 111 -4.58 -4.25 -4.61
CA ARG A 111 -5.96 -4.10 -4.16
C ARG A 111 -5.98 -3.92 -2.65
N GLU A 112 -6.71 -2.92 -2.17
CA GLU A 112 -6.82 -2.64 -0.74
C GLU A 112 -7.34 -3.84 0.05
N SER A 113 -8.26 -4.62 -0.55
CA SER A 113 -8.80 -5.84 0.06
C SER A 113 -7.76 -6.97 0.18
N ASN A 114 -6.64 -6.87 -0.52
CA ASN A 114 -5.56 -7.88 -0.48
C ASN A 114 -4.43 -7.49 0.48
N PHE A 115 -4.52 -6.35 1.12
CA PHE A 115 -3.54 -5.92 2.12
C PHE A 115 -3.50 -6.91 3.28
N VAL A 116 -2.29 -7.33 3.68
CA VAL A 116 -2.10 -8.27 4.79
C VAL A 116 -1.61 -7.56 6.03
N GLY A 117 -0.56 -6.77 5.93
CA GLY A 117 -0.05 -6.05 7.09
C GLY A 117 1.24 -5.31 6.81
N THR A 118 1.58 -4.38 7.69
CA THR A 118 2.86 -3.68 7.68
C THR A 118 3.94 -4.51 8.36
N ILE A 119 5.17 -4.38 7.87
CA ILE A 119 6.33 -5.03 8.47
C ILE A 119 7.19 -3.93 9.07
N GLU A 120 7.42 -4.00 10.36
CA GLU A 120 8.31 -3.06 11.05
C GLU A 120 9.71 -3.64 11.15
N ASN A 121 10.68 -2.80 10.92
CA ASN A 121 12.10 -3.17 11.08
C ASN A 121 12.57 -2.87 12.49
#